data_58fc9f343237d54425f41bd31c782f55
#
_entry.id   58fc9f343237d54425f41bd31c782f55
#
_cell.length_a   1.000
_cell.length_b   1.000
_cell.length_c   1.000
_cell.angle_alpha   90.00
_cell.angle_beta   90.00
_cell.angle_gamma   90.00
#
_symmetry.space_group_name_H-M   'P 1'
#
loop_
_entity.id
_entity.type
_entity.pdbx_description
1 polymer ?
#
loop_
_entity_poly.entity_id
_entity_poly.type
_entity_poly.pdbx_seq_one_letter_code
_entity_poly.pdbx_strand_id
1 'polypeptide(L)' 'MNLLLLEPADFISDSKVTLGGRRLQHLLEVQRVSEGTSLRAGLVNGRIGEATVLRLTPQTAELAV' A
#
# COMPACT_ATOMS: atom_id res chain seq x y z
N MET A 1 5.81 12.74 7.78
CA MET A 1 5.55 12.33 6.39
C MET A 1 5.34 10.84 6.32
N ASN A 2 4.26 10.43 5.71
CA ASN A 2 3.90 9.01 5.66
C ASN A 2 4.18 8.46 4.27
N LEU A 3 5.28 7.74 4.15
CA LEU A 3 5.65 7.09 2.91
C LEU A 3 5.49 5.59 3.06
N LEU A 4 4.69 5.00 2.19
CA LEU A 4 4.52 3.55 2.17
C LEU A 4 5.66 2.94 1.35
N LEU A 5 6.47 2.10 1.97
CA LEU A 5 7.56 1.42 1.28
C LEU A 5 7.06 0.10 0.70
N LEU A 6 7.28 -0.07 -0.60
CA LEU A 6 6.87 -1.27 -1.32
C LEU A 6 8.08 -2.08 -1.77
N GLU A 7 7.97 -3.38 -1.64
CA GLU A 7 9.00 -4.34 -2.04
C GLU A 7 8.51 -5.16 -3.22
N PRO A 8 9.42 -5.76 -4.01
CA PRO A 8 9.00 -6.59 -5.14
C PRO A 8 8.05 -7.71 -4.76
N ALA A 9 8.24 -8.29 -3.56
CA ALA A 9 7.37 -9.38 -3.10
C ALA A 9 5.93 -8.94 -2.83
N ASP A 10 5.69 -7.64 -2.69
CA ASP A 10 4.34 -7.13 -2.46
C ASP A 10 3.50 -7.14 -3.73
N PHE A 11 4.15 -7.14 -4.88
CA PHE A 11 3.45 -7.02 -6.16
C PHE A 11 2.82 -8.34 -6.58
N ILE A 12 1.52 -8.29 -6.88
CA ILE A 12 0.80 -9.41 -7.48
C ILE A 12 0.66 -9.24 -9.00
N SER A 13 0.97 -8.05 -9.49
CA SER A 13 1.05 -7.75 -10.91
C SER A 13 1.93 -6.50 -11.07
N ASP A 14 2.13 -6.03 -12.30
CA ASP A 14 2.96 -4.86 -12.58
C ASP A 14 2.46 -3.59 -11.88
N SER A 15 1.16 -3.51 -11.58
CA SER A 15 0.56 -2.30 -11.07
C SER A 15 -0.30 -2.52 -9.83
N LYS A 16 -0.23 -3.69 -9.21
CA LYS A 16 -1.00 -3.98 -8.00
C LYS A 16 -0.14 -4.60 -6.93
N VAL A 17 -0.37 -4.19 -5.68
CA VAL A 17 0.29 -4.77 -4.52
C VAL A 17 -0.76 -5.24 -3.53
N THR A 18 -0.38 -6.23 -2.71
CA THR A 18 -1.20 -6.70 -1.60
C THR A 18 -0.38 -6.60 -0.33
N LEU A 19 -0.94 -5.99 0.70
CA LEU A 19 -0.28 -5.83 1.99
C LEU A 19 -1.09 -6.51 3.07
N GLY A 20 -0.39 -7.08 4.05
CA GLY A 20 -1.02 -7.71 5.21
C GLY A 20 -0.16 -7.52 6.45
N GLY A 21 -0.55 -8.16 7.54
CA GLY A 21 0.21 -8.13 8.78
C GLY A 21 0.40 -6.74 9.34
N ARG A 22 1.62 -6.44 9.81
CA ARG A 22 1.93 -5.16 10.44
C ARG A 22 1.74 -3.97 9.52
N ARG A 23 2.04 -4.15 8.25
CA ARG A 23 1.95 -3.05 7.29
C ARG A 23 0.50 -2.66 7.07
N LEU A 24 -0.38 -3.65 7.00
CA LEU A 24 -1.81 -3.40 6.92
C LEU A 24 -2.30 -2.71 8.18
N GLN A 25 -1.87 -3.20 9.34
CA GLN A 25 -2.26 -2.62 10.61
C GLN A 25 -1.82 -1.16 10.70
N HIS A 26 -0.60 -0.85 10.25
CA HIS A 26 -0.09 0.51 10.22
C HIS A 26 -0.97 1.41 9.34
N LEU A 27 -1.36 0.92 8.16
CA LEU A 27 -2.24 1.69 7.28
C LEU A 27 -3.58 2.00 7.92
N LEU A 28 -4.15 1.02 8.63
CA LEU A 28 -5.45 1.20 9.26
C LEU A 28 -5.40 2.10 10.49
N GLU A 29 -4.39 1.92 11.34
CA GLU A 29 -4.34 2.60 12.63
C GLU A 29 -3.67 3.97 12.56
N VAL A 30 -2.61 4.11 11.79
CA VAL A 30 -1.83 5.34 11.74
C VAL A 30 -2.30 6.23 10.61
N GLN A 31 -2.44 5.68 9.42
CA GLN A 31 -2.81 6.46 8.25
C GLN A 31 -4.31 6.49 8.01
N ARG A 32 -5.05 5.63 8.68
CA ARG A 32 -6.52 5.59 8.63
C ARG A 32 -7.06 5.56 7.21
N VAL A 33 -6.46 4.70 6.38
CA VAL A 33 -6.87 4.59 4.98
C VAL A 33 -8.24 3.95 4.86
N SER A 34 -8.88 4.24 3.74
CA SER A 34 -10.11 3.57 3.32
C SER A 34 -10.01 3.31 1.83
N GLU A 35 -10.97 2.57 1.30
CA GLU A 35 -10.99 2.34 -0.15
C GLU A 35 -11.09 3.68 -0.86
N GLY A 36 -10.25 3.85 -1.87
CA GLY A 36 -10.16 5.11 -2.61
C GLY A 36 -9.09 6.07 -2.09
N THR A 37 -8.53 5.82 -0.91
CA THR A 37 -7.46 6.67 -0.37
C THR A 37 -6.19 6.51 -1.20
N SER A 38 -5.54 7.65 -1.52
CA SER A 38 -4.27 7.66 -2.22
C SER A 38 -3.14 8.01 -1.25
N LEU A 39 -2.02 7.31 -1.39
CA LEU A 39 -0.85 7.46 -0.53
C LEU A 39 0.40 7.63 -1.37
N ARG A 40 1.40 8.30 -0.83
CA ARG A 40 2.72 8.30 -1.45
C ARG A 40 3.40 6.97 -1.16
N ALA A 41 3.99 6.40 -2.19
CA ALA A 41 4.66 5.11 -2.08
C ALA A 41 6.07 5.22 -2.62
N GLY A 42 7.02 4.70 -1.86
CA GLY A 42 8.40 4.55 -2.29
C GLY A 42 8.63 3.14 -2.78
N LEU A 43 9.19 3.00 -3.96
CA LEU A 43 9.52 1.71 -4.54
C LEU A 43 10.97 1.35 -4.23
N VAL A 44 11.24 0.07 -4.20
CA VAL A 44 12.56 -0.44 -3.80
C VAL A 44 13.69 0.07 -4.71
N ASN A 45 13.36 0.46 -5.93
CA ASN A 45 14.34 1.02 -6.86
C ASN A 45 14.56 2.53 -6.68
N GLY A 46 14.04 3.10 -5.60
CA GLY A 46 14.22 4.51 -5.30
C GLY A 46 13.18 5.45 -5.90
N ARG A 47 12.26 4.94 -6.69
CA ARG A 47 11.21 5.76 -7.28
C ARG A 47 10.11 6.04 -6.27
N ILE A 48 9.54 7.22 -6.37
CA ILE A 48 8.41 7.61 -5.55
C ILE A 48 7.20 7.76 -6.47
N GLY A 49 6.10 7.18 -6.07
CA GLY A 49 4.86 7.24 -6.83
C GLY A 49 3.67 7.37 -5.91
N GLU A 50 2.51 7.05 -6.43
CA GLU A 50 1.26 7.10 -5.70
C GLU A 50 0.62 5.71 -5.70
N ALA A 51 0.06 5.33 -4.55
CA ALA A 51 -0.69 4.09 -4.43
C ALA A 51 -2.10 4.42 -3.99
N THR A 52 -3.09 3.79 -4.62
CA THR A 52 -4.50 4.00 -4.29
C THR A 52 -5.07 2.71 -3.73
N VAL A 53 -5.74 2.81 -2.59
CA VAL A 53 -6.36 1.65 -1.95
C VAL A 53 -7.58 1.24 -2.76
N LEU A 54 -7.53 0.04 -3.35
CA LEU A 54 -8.62 -0.50 -4.16
C LEU A 54 -9.58 -1.31 -3.32
N ARG A 55 -9.04 -2.10 -2.39
CA ARG A 55 -9.84 -3.01 -1.58
C ARG A 55 -9.22 -3.15 -0.21
N LEU A 56 -10.07 -3.14 0.80
CA LEU A 56 -9.62 -3.22 2.18
C LEU A 56 -10.43 -4.29 2.89
N THR A 57 -9.73 -5.28 3.45
CA THR A 57 -10.35 -6.33 4.27
C THR A 57 -9.64 -6.37 5.61
N PRO A 58 -10.17 -7.11 6.61
CA PRO A 58 -9.47 -7.24 7.89
C PRO A 58 -8.10 -7.91 7.79
N GLN A 59 -7.83 -8.64 6.71
CA GLN A 59 -6.58 -9.37 6.54
C GLN A 59 -5.64 -8.78 5.50
N THR A 60 -6.16 -8.02 4.54
CA THR A 60 -5.34 -7.52 3.43
C THR A 60 -5.79 -6.16 2.95
N ALA A 61 -4.87 -5.45 2.32
CA ALA A 61 -5.16 -4.26 1.54
C ALA A 61 -4.61 -4.48 0.13
N GLU A 62 -5.40 -4.14 -0.87
CA GLU A 62 -5.01 -4.24 -2.26
C GLU A 62 -4.92 -2.82 -2.82
N LEU A 63 -3.77 -2.47 -3.39
CA LEU A 63 -3.52 -1.11 -3.87
C LEU A 63 -3.08 -1.13 -5.33
N ALA A 64 -3.49 -0.11 -6.05
CA ALA A 64 -2.99 0.17 -7.40
C ALA A 64 -1.81 1.13 -7.28
N VAL A 65 -0.77 0.84 -8.02
CA VAL A 65 0.46 1.63 -7.98
C VAL A 65 0.75 2.26 -9.33
#